data_69894f3c36d5420edfb71e8048543fbd
#
_entry.id   69894f3c36d5420edfb71e8048543fbd
#
_cell.length_a   1.000
_cell.length_b   1.000
_cell.length_c   1.000
_cell.angle_alpha   90.00
_cell.angle_beta   90.00
_cell.angle_gamma   90.00
#
_symmetry.space_group_name_H-M   'P 1'
#
loop_
_entity.id
_entity.type
_entity.pdbx_description
1 polymer ?
#
loop_
_entity_poly.entity_id
_entity_poly.type
_entity_poly.pdbx_seq_one_letter_code
_entity_poly.pdbx_strand_id
1 'polypeptide(L)'
;MASVFPRLRKGAILTFDPATGVPIGTIMLQYNPETLTRSLQPQAVSEEPDRTEIFRLKGPPIETIKAEVEIDATDQLGAHVPDPVAVRLGIGPQLSQLELLVYPSSTVLLANEALSLAGTIEILPMESALTVFAWGAQRITPVRITELSITEEAFDPRLNPIRAKVSLGMRVLNVDDVGFITPAGSLYMAYQLAKEAMAAQAPGRGA
;
A
#
# COMPACT_ATOMS: atom_id res chain seq x y z
N MET A 1 -7.05 31.33 18.59
CA MET A 1 -7.29 31.58 17.15
C MET A 1 -7.23 30.24 16.44
N ALA A 2 -8.32 29.77 15.84
CA ALA A 2 -8.32 28.52 15.07
C ALA A 2 -7.46 28.73 13.80
N SER A 3 -6.56 27.80 13.51
CA SER A 3 -5.73 27.83 12.31
C SER A 3 -6.63 27.87 11.07
N VAL A 4 -6.52 28.93 10.28
CA VAL A 4 -7.28 29.14 9.03
C VAL A 4 -6.78 28.20 7.90
N PHE A 5 -5.64 27.54 8.10
CA PHE A 5 -5.08 26.63 7.09
C PHE A 5 -5.72 25.24 7.23
N PRO A 6 -6.24 24.65 6.12
CA PRO A 6 -6.73 23.30 6.15
C PRO A 6 -5.59 22.35 6.56
N ARG A 7 -5.85 21.48 7.54
CA ARG A 7 -4.86 20.46 7.93
C ARG A 7 -4.61 19.55 6.74
N LEU A 8 -3.36 19.52 6.29
CA LEU A 8 -2.94 18.61 5.22
C LEU A 8 -3.19 17.15 5.67
N ARG A 9 -4.02 16.44 4.92
CA ARG A 9 -4.21 15.00 5.16
C ARG A 9 -3.01 14.26 4.54
N LYS A 10 -2.41 13.38 5.33
CA LYS A 10 -1.31 12.53 4.87
C LYS A 10 -1.86 11.24 4.28
N GLY A 11 -1.22 10.75 3.24
CA GLY A 11 -1.40 9.39 2.76
C GLY A 11 -0.88 8.40 3.80
N ALA A 12 -1.43 7.19 3.79
CA ALA A 12 -1.02 6.13 4.71
C ALA A 12 -1.09 4.75 4.07
N ILE A 13 -0.28 3.84 4.58
CA ILE A 13 -0.37 2.41 4.33
C ILE A 13 -0.83 1.76 5.63
N LEU A 14 -1.95 1.06 5.58
CA LEU A 14 -2.54 0.36 6.70
C LEU A 14 -2.36 -1.14 6.49
N THR A 15 -2.09 -1.87 7.55
CA THR A 15 -2.00 -3.33 7.51
C THR A 15 -3.05 -3.95 8.42
N PHE A 16 -3.70 -4.99 7.91
CA PHE A 16 -4.76 -5.70 8.59
C PHE A 16 -4.49 -7.20 8.53
N ASP A 17 -5.03 -7.91 9.48
CA ASP A 17 -5.14 -9.36 9.40
C ASP A 17 -6.06 -9.74 8.22
N PRO A 18 -5.61 -10.57 7.27
CA PRO A 18 -6.36 -10.84 6.05
C PRO A 18 -7.68 -11.60 6.29
N ALA A 19 -7.76 -12.40 7.35
CA ALA A 19 -8.93 -13.22 7.66
C ALA A 19 -9.96 -12.44 8.49
N THR A 20 -9.51 -11.70 9.49
CA THR A 20 -10.38 -11.04 10.48
C THR A 20 -10.62 -9.57 10.18
N GLY A 21 -9.75 -8.92 9.39
CA GLY A 21 -9.80 -7.48 9.14
C GLY A 21 -9.37 -6.64 10.35
N VAL A 22 -8.76 -7.23 11.37
CA VAL A 22 -8.26 -6.51 12.54
C VAL A 22 -7.03 -5.68 12.15
N PRO A 23 -6.95 -4.39 12.52
CA PRO A 23 -5.77 -3.57 12.25
C PRO A 23 -4.52 -4.12 12.94
N ILE A 24 -3.42 -4.24 12.20
CA ILE A 24 -2.10 -4.64 12.69
C ILE A 24 -1.20 -3.42 12.84
N GLY A 25 -1.19 -2.52 11.86
CA GLY A 25 -0.30 -1.38 11.86
C GLY A 25 -0.72 -0.27 10.91
N THR A 26 -0.05 0.88 11.06
CA THR A 26 -0.25 2.06 10.22
C THR A 26 1.10 2.71 9.94
N ILE A 27 1.43 2.89 8.68
CA ILE A 27 2.60 3.63 8.21
C ILE A 27 2.08 4.93 7.61
N MET A 28 2.27 6.03 8.32
CA MET A 28 1.93 7.36 7.81
C MET A 28 3.04 7.85 6.88
N LEU A 29 2.69 8.30 5.68
CA LEU A 29 3.65 8.93 4.79
C LEU A 29 4.12 10.26 5.40
N GLN A 30 5.42 10.45 5.53
CA GLN A 30 5.97 11.67 6.14
C GLN A 30 5.66 12.88 5.26
N TYR A 31 5.93 12.76 3.97
CA TYR A 31 5.53 13.71 2.93
C TYR A 31 4.60 13.02 1.95
N ASN A 32 3.58 13.74 1.49
CA ASN A 32 2.75 13.21 0.41
C ASN A 32 3.55 13.28 -0.88
N PRO A 33 3.59 12.21 -1.70
CA PRO A 33 4.22 12.26 -3.01
C PRO A 33 3.58 13.36 -3.88
N GLU A 34 4.41 14.07 -4.63
CA GLU A 34 3.95 15.12 -5.56
C GLU A 34 3.14 14.51 -6.71
N THR A 35 3.48 13.29 -7.10
CA THR A 35 2.81 12.57 -8.18
C THR A 35 2.35 11.19 -7.75
N LEU A 36 1.16 10.82 -8.19
CA LEU A 36 0.61 9.49 -8.04
C LEU A 36 0.17 8.99 -9.40
N THR A 37 0.90 8.04 -9.95
CA THR A 37 0.59 7.46 -11.25
C THR A 37 -0.34 6.27 -11.09
N ARG A 38 -1.43 6.24 -11.86
CA ARG A 38 -2.36 5.11 -11.92
C ARG A 38 -2.45 4.61 -13.34
N SER A 39 -2.31 3.30 -13.52
CA SER A 39 -2.51 2.61 -14.80
C SER A 39 -3.64 1.62 -14.64
N LEU A 40 -4.59 1.65 -15.57
CA LEU A 40 -5.73 0.76 -15.60
C LEU A 40 -5.70 -0.03 -16.92
N GLN A 41 -5.61 -1.34 -16.82
CA GLN A 41 -5.64 -2.26 -17.95
C GLN A 41 -6.99 -2.97 -17.99
N PRO A 42 -7.88 -2.63 -18.95
CA PRO A 42 -9.16 -3.33 -19.11
C PRO A 42 -8.93 -4.80 -19.42
N GLN A 43 -9.82 -5.66 -18.91
CA GLN A 43 -9.82 -7.09 -19.22
C GLN A 43 -10.90 -7.38 -20.24
N ALA A 44 -10.51 -7.56 -21.51
CA ALA A 44 -11.41 -8.01 -22.57
C ALA A 44 -11.65 -9.52 -22.50
N VAL A 45 -12.75 -9.99 -23.07
CA VAL A 45 -13.11 -11.42 -23.08
C VAL A 45 -12.21 -12.22 -24.03
N SER A 46 -11.73 -11.57 -25.13
CA SER A 46 -10.84 -12.17 -26.12
C SER A 46 -9.91 -11.09 -26.70
N GLU A 47 -8.73 -11.46 -27.18
CA GLU A 47 -7.81 -10.56 -27.90
C GLU A 47 -8.37 -10.22 -29.30
N GLU A 48 -9.13 -11.15 -29.91
CA GLU A 48 -9.87 -10.93 -31.16
C GLU A 48 -11.38 -11.21 -30.93
N PRO A 49 -12.11 -10.23 -30.35
CA PRO A 49 -13.51 -10.45 -30.03
C PRO A 49 -14.39 -10.44 -31.28
N ASP A 50 -15.35 -11.38 -31.35
CA ASP A 50 -16.41 -11.31 -32.34
C ASP A 50 -17.22 -10.01 -32.18
N ARG A 51 -17.90 -9.55 -33.25
CA ARG A 51 -18.67 -8.29 -33.25
C ARG A 51 -19.64 -8.15 -32.06
N THR A 52 -20.13 -9.25 -31.52
CA THR A 52 -21.05 -9.29 -30.36
C THR A 52 -20.33 -9.17 -29.02
N GLU A 53 -19.01 -9.35 -28.95
CA GLU A 53 -18.22 -9.39 -27.71
C GLU A 53 -17.36 -8.16 -27.50
N ILE A 54 -17.28 -7.25 -28.49
CA ILE A 54 -16.45 -6.03 -28.49
C ILE A 54 -16.63 -5.18 -27.22
N PHE A 55 -17.85 -5.11 -26.65
CA PHE A 55 -18.15 -4.30 -25.46
C PHE A 55 -18.16 -5.12 -24.15
N ARG A 56 -17.85 -6.42 -24.20
CA ARG A 56 -17.83 -7.27 -23.02
C ARG A 56 -16.52 -7.13 -22.26
N LEU A 57 -16.64 -6.92 -20.96
CA LEU A 57 -15.51 -6.98 -20.02
C LEU A 57 -15.56 -8.32 -19.27
N LYS A 58 -14.39 -8.93 -19.08
CA LYS A 58 -14.25 -10.18 -18.31
C LYS A 58 -14.38 -9.92 -16.81
N GLY A 59 -14.02 -8.73 -16.36
CA GLY A 59 -14.04 -8.33 -14.96
C GLY A 59 -13.51 -6.91 -14.76
N PRO A 60 -13.24 -6.54 -13.52
CA PRO A 60 -12.64 -5.25 -13.20
C PRO A 60 -11.26 -5.11 -13.85
N PRO A 61 -10.81 -3.89 -14.20
CA PRO A 61 -9.48 -3.68 -14.76
C PRO A 61 -8.39 -4.03 -13.76
N ILE A 62 -7.23 -4.44 -14.26
CA ILE A 62 -6.01 -4.50 -13.45
C ILE A 62 -5.56 -3.06 -13.21
N GLU A 63 -5.65 -2.60 -11.97
CA GLU A 63 -5.24 -1.26 -11.57
C GLU A 63 -3.89 -1.33 -10.84
N THR A 64 -2.91 -0.56 -11.31
CA THR A 64 -1.62 -0.37 -10.66
C THR A 64 -1.45 1.07 -10.24
N ILE A 65 -0.86 1.27 -9.07
CA ILE A 65 -0.56 2.59 -8.49
C ILE A 65 0.94 2.66 -8.27
N LYS A 66 1.58 3.74 -8.73
CA LYS A 66 2.98 4.03 -8.43
C LYS A 66 3.08 5.35 -7.69
N ALA A 67 3.87 5.36 -6.62
CA ALA A 67 4.12 6.54 -5.80
C ALA A 67 5.59 6.55 -5.37
N GLU A 68 6.19 7.74 -5.34
CA GLU A 68 7.52 7.96 -4.77
C GLU A 68 7.36 8.74 -3.45
N VAL A 69 7.82 8.15 -2.36
CA VAL A 69 7.70 8.67 -1.01
C VAL A 69 9.08 9.08 -0.52
N GLU A 70 9.22 10.27 0.04
CA GLU A 70 10.44 10.73 0.69
C GLU A 70 10.30 10.60 2.21
N ILE A 71 11.36 10.12 2.86
CA ILE A 71 11.50 10.03 4.32
C ILE A 71 12.78 10.76 4.70
N ASP A 72 12.65 11.73 5.62
CA ASP A 72 13.76 12.59 6.03
C ASP A 72 13.69 12.83 7.55
N ALA A 73 14.75 12.50 8.26
CA ALA A 73 14.86 12.72 9.70
C ALA A 73 15.38 14.12 10.07
N THR A 74 15.66 14.99 9.10
CA THR A 74 16.32 16.30 9.35
C THR A 74 15.54 17.14 10.36
N ASP A 75 14.21 17.20 10.23
CA ASP A 75 13.34 17.93 11.15
C ASP A 75 13.35 17.33 12.56
N GLN A 76 13.41 16.00 12.69
CA GLN A 76 13.43 15.26 13.94
C GLN A 76 14.79 15.41 14.65
N LEU A 77 15.87 15.44 13.88
CA LEU A 77 17.25 15.63 14.38
C LEU A 77 17.55 17.09 14.74
N GLY A 78 16.95 18.05 14.01
CA GLY A 78 17.10 19.49 14.22
C GLY A 78 16.17 20.08 15.28
N ALA A 79 15.26 19.31 15.85
CA ALA A 79 14.34 19.76 16.88
C ALA A 79 15.08 20.17 18.16
N HIS A 80 14.52 21.12 18.94
CA HIS A 80 15.08 21.56 20.23
C HIS A 80 15.29 20.38 21.21
N VAL A 81 14.43 19.38 21.16
CA VAL A 81 14.61 18.07 21.80
C VAL A 81 14.55 17.02 20.68
N PRO A 82 15.71 16.53 20.22
CA PRO A 82 15.75 15.53 19.15
C PRO A 82 15.06 14.22 19.58
N ASP A 83 14.41 13.53 18.61
CA ASP A 83 13.87 12.21 18.84
C ASP A 83 15.01 11.21 19.15
N PRO A 84 15.01 10.55 20.32
CA PRO A 84 16.07 9.61 20.69
C PRO A 84 16.20 8.42 19.72
N VAL A 85 15.12 8.00 19.07
CA VAL A 85 15.13 6.91 18.09
C VAL A 85 15.80 7.38 16.81
N ALA A 86 15.45 8.57 16.31
CA ALA A 86 16.04 9.15 15.12
C ALA A 86 17.55 9.43 15.33
N VAL A 87 17.96 9.88 16.52
CA VAL A 87 19.39 10.09 16.87
C VAL A 87 20.18 8.78 16.86
N ARG A 88 19.57 7.67 17.24
CA ARG A 88 20.23 6.37 17.36
C ARG A 88 20.23 5.58 16.05
N LEU A 89 19.14 5.61 15.31
CA LEU A 89 18.84 4.69 14.18
C LEU A 89 18.49 5.42 12.88
N GLY A 90 18.50 6.76 12.87
CA GLY A 90 18.05 7.53 11.71
C GLY A 90 16.60 7.20 11.34
N ILE A 91 16.36 7.01 10.05
CA ILE A 91 15.07 6.56 9.49
C ILE A 91 14.96 5.04 9.35
N GLY A 92 15.93 4.28 9.86
CA GLY A 92 15.93 2.81 9.79
C GLY A 92 14.61 2.16 10.24
N PRO A 93 13.99 2.56 11.36
CA PRO A 93 12.71 2.00 11.78
C PRO A 93 11.58 2.22 10.77
N GLN A 94 11.50 3.37 10.11
CA GLN A 94 10.51 3.68 9.09
C GLN A 94 10.73 2.85 7.82
N LEU A 95 12.00 2.69 7.39
CA LEU A 95 12.36 1.84 6.26
C LEU A 95 12.01 0.38 6.56
N SER A 96 12.36 -0.13 7.74
CA SER A 96 12.03 -1.49 8.16
C SER A 96 10.52 -1.75 8.18
N GLN A 97 9.70 -0.79 8.58
CA GLN A 97 8.24 -0.93 8.49
C GLN A 97 7.75 -1.12 7.05
N LEU A 98 8.34 -0.42 6.09
CA LEU A 98 8.00 -0.58 4.67
C LEU A 98 8.52 -1.89 4.10
N GLU A 99 9.74 -2.29 4.45
CA GLU A 99 10.32 -3.57 4.04
C GLU A 99 9.50 -4.77 4.52
N LEU A 100 9.01 -4.73 5.77
CA LEU A 100 8.18 -5.80 6.33
C LEU A 100 6.83 -5.99 5.62
N LEU A 101 6.41 -5.06 4.74
CA LEU A 101 5.24 -5.27 3.88
C LEU A 101 5.48 -6.35 2.82
N VAL A 102 6.75 -6.63 2.48
CA VAL A 102 7.14 -7.59 1.43
C VAL A 102 7.91 -8.80 1.96
N TYR A 103 8.31 -8.76 3.23
CA TYR A 103 8.97 -9.89 3.90
C TYR A 103 7.97 -10.80 4.60
N PRO A 104 8.13 -12.13 4.53
CA PRO A 104 7.38 -13.04 5.38
C PRO A 104 7.80 -12.88 6.84
N SER A 105 6.89 -13.19 7.75
CA SER A 105 7.17 -13.17 9.19
C SER A 105 8.29 -14.17 9.54
N SER A 106 9.27 -13.74 10.34
CA SER A 106 10.34 -14.61 10.86
C SER A 106 9.80 -15.81 11.63
N THR A 107 8.67 -15.65 12.31
CA THR A 107 8.00 -16.75 13.04
C THR A 107 7.56 -17.86 12.09
N VAL A 108 6.97 -17.51 10.95
CA VAL A 108 6.54 -18.50 9.94
C VAL A 108 7.75 -19.17 9.28
N LEU A 109 8.83 -18.42 9.00
CA LEU A 109 10.07 -18.98 8.46
C LEU A 109 10.68 -20.03 9.43
N LEU A 110 10.77 -19.69 10.72
CA LEU A 110 11.30 -20.60 11.75
C LEU A 110 10.39 -21.81 11.96
N ALA A 111 9.06 -21.62 11.94
CA ALA A 111 8.12 -22.72 12.04
C ALA A 111 8.22 -23.70 10.87
N ASN A 112 8.33 -23.20 9.64
CA ASN A 112 8.52 -24.03 8.45
C ASN A 112 9.85 -24.80 8.49
N GLU A 113 10.92 -24.19 8.97
CA GLU A 113 12.21 -24.87 9.16
C GLU A 113 12.09 -26.01 10.20
N ALA A 114 11.42 -25.74 11.33
CA ALA A 114 11.20 -26.75 12.36
C ALA A 114 10.35 -27.94 11.83
N LEU A 115 9.32 -27.67 11.03
CA LEU A 115 8.50 -28.70 10.39
C LEU A 115 9.32 -29.54 9.41
N SER A 116 10.16 -28.91 8.61
CA SER A 116 11.06 -29.56 7.67
C SER A 116 12.05 -30.51 8.39
N LEU A 117 12.65 -30.03 9.48
CA LEU A 117 13.56 -30.86 10.31
C LEU A 117 12.84 -32.04 10.99
N ALA A 118 11.55 -31.89 11.32
CA ALA A 118 10.72 -32.96 11.83
C ALA A 118 10.26 -33.99 10.78
N GLY A 119 10.64 -33.79 9.51
CA GLY A 119 10.26 -34.66 8.39
C GLY A 119 8.80 -34.49 7.93
N THR A 120 8.15 -33.39 8.32
CA THR A 120 6.77 -33.06 7.90
C THR A 120 6.81 -32.38 6.54
N ILE A 121 5.99 -32.86 5.60
CA ILE A 121 5.87 -32.28 4.24
C ILE A 121 4.96 -31.05 4.25
N GLU A 122 4.25 -30.80 5.34
CA GLU A 122 3.32 -29.69 5.47
C GLU A 122 4.08 -28.38 5.69
N ILE A 123 3.95 -27.47 4.71
CA ILE A 123 4.53 -26.12 4.75
C ILE A 123 3.42 -25.15 5.12
N LEU A 124 3.60 -24.38 6.18
CA LEU A 124 2.67 -23.30 6.55
C LEU A 124 2.66 -22.23 5.45
N PRO A 125 1.49 -21.83 4.95
CA PRO A 125 1.39 -20.75 3.98
C PRO A 125 2.01 -19.45 4.52
N MET A 126 2.87 -18.83 3.72
CA MET A 126 3.44 -17.52 4.05
C MET A 126 2.48 -16.43 3.56
N GLU A 127 1.46 -16.14 4.36
CA GLU A 127 0.50 -15.08 4.04
C GLU A 127 1.06 -13.72 4.46
N SER A 128 0.95 -12.73 3.56
CA SER A 128 1.22 -11.34 3.90
C SER A 128 -0.01 -10.68 4.54
N ALA A 129 0.20 -9.68 5.39
CA ALA A 129 -0.90 -8.85 5.89
C ALA A 129 -1.66 -8.20 4.73
N LEU A 130 -2.99 -8.05 4.89
CA LEU A 130 -3.79 -7.24 3.97
C LEU A 130 -3.31 -5.80 4.05
N THR A 131 -2.72 -5.33 2.97
CA THR A 131 -2.22 -3.96 2.85
C THR A 131 -3.30 -3.08 2.21
N VAL A 132 -3.56 -1.93 2.80
CA VAL A 132 -4.54 -0.95 2.33
C VAL A 132 -3.83 0.39 2.13
N PHE A 133 -3.92 0.92 0.92
CA PHE A 133 -3.42 2.25 0.59
C PHE A 133 -4.54 3.27 0.77
N ALA A 134 -4.34 4.22 1.70
CA ALA A 134 -5.26 5.29 2.00
C ALA A 134 -4.74 6.62 1.45
N TRP A 135 -5.44 7.19 0.48
CA TRP A 135 -5.14 8.47 -0.15
C TRP A 135 -6.35 9.41 -0.09
N GLY A 136 -6.55 9.99 1.09
CA GLY A 136 -7.77 10.75 1.39
C GLY A 136 -8.98 9.84 1.63
N ALA A 137 -10.15 10.45 1.82
CA ALA A 137 -11.37 9.74 2.20
C ALA A 137 -11.98 8.90 1.07
N GLN A 138 -11.75 9.29 -0.18
CA GLN A 138 -12.37 8.67 -1.36
C GLN A 138 -11.52 7.58 -2.02
N ARG A 139 -10.28 7.42 -1.57
CA ARG A 139 -9.36 6.43 -2.13
C ARG A 139 -8.72 5.63 -0.99
N ILE A 140 -9.46 4.63 -0.56
CA ILE A 140 -9.01 3.62 0.40
C ILE A 140 -9.12 2.29 -0.33
N THR A 141 -7.98 1.71 -0.72
CA THR A 141 -7.94 0.57 -1.63
C THR A 141 -7.10 -0.56 -1.05
N PRO A 142 -7.58 -1.80 -1.10
CA PRO A 142 -6.75 -2.96 -0.80
C PRO A 142 -5.72 -3.11 -1.92
N VAL A 143 -4.47 -3.27 -1.54
CA VAL A 143 -3.36 -3.37 -2.49
C VAL A 143 -2.41 -4.51 -2.13
N ARG A 144 -1.70 -5.00 -3.12
CA ARG A 144 -0.51 -5.84 -2.96
C ARG A 144 0.69 -5.05 -3.44
N ILE A 145 1.74 -4.97 -2.63
CA ILE A 145 3.00 -4.39 -3.07
C ILE A 145 3.60 -5.30 -4.13
N THR A 146 3.90 -4.75 -5.29
CA THR A 146 4.50 -5.45 -6.43
C THR A 146 5.96 -5.05 -6.66
N GLU A 147 6.33 -3.86 -6.19
CA GLU A 147 7.67 -3.32 -6.31
C GLU A 147 7.93 -2.41 -5.11
N LEU A 148 9.07 -2.58 -4.47
CA LEU A 148 9.56 -1.71 -3.41
C LEU A 148 11.05 -1.45 -3.68
N SER A 149 11.41 -0.20 -3.97
CA SER A 149 12.79 0.21 -4.17
C SER A 149 13.12 1.33 -3.20
N ILE A 150 14.21 1.18 -2.46
CA ILE A 150 14.68 2.15 -1.47
C ILE A 150 16.03 2.68 -1.94
N THR A 151 16.13 4.01 -2.04
CA THR A 151 17.38 4.71 -2.33
C THR A 151 17.72 5.56 -1.11
N GLU A 152 18.70 5.14 -0.34
CA GLU A 152 19.24 5.89 0.80
C GLU A 152 20.19 6.95 0.29
N GLU A 153 19.92 8.23 0.63
CA GLU A 153 20.64 9.38 0.05
C GLU A 153 21.63 10.04 1.00
N ALA A 154 21.39 9.97 2.31
CA ALA A 154 22.23 10.62 3.31
C ALA A 154 22.35 9.76 4.57
N PHE A 155 23.51 9.82 5.21
CA PHE A 155 23.87 9.01 6.38
C PHE A 155 24.45 9.86 7.49
N ASP A 156 24.25 9.42 8.73
CA ASP A 156 24.95 9.95 9.88
C ASP A 156 26.40 9.39 9.97
N PRO A 157 27.25 9.89 10.89
CA PRO A 157 28.62 9.36 11.08
C PRO A 157 28.68 7.88 11.51
N ARG A 158 27.55 7.26 11.90
CA ARG A 158 27.45 5.85 12.28
C ARG A 158 26.88 5.01 11.13
N LEU A 159 26.71 5.61 9.94
CA LEU A 159 26.12 5.02 8.76
C LEU A 159 24.62 4.68 8.89
N ASN A 160 23.92 5.31 9.84
CA ASN A 160 22.46 5.22 9.84
C ASN A 160 21.89 6.13 8.75
N PRO A 161 20.92 5.66 7.95
CA PRO A 161 20.28 6.50 6.94
C PRO A 161 19.45 7.60 7.61
N ILE A 162 19.58 8.83 7.11
CA ILE A 162 18.82 9.99 7.58
C ILE A 162 17.88 10.55 6.53
N ARG A 163 18.07 10.17 5.25
CA ARG A 163 17.16 10.47 4.15
C ARG A 163 17.11 9.32 3.17
N ALA A 164 15.90 9.01 2.68
CA ALA A 164 15.70 8.04 1.64
C ALA A 164 14.50 8.39 0.75
N LYS A 165 14.58 7.96 -0.52
CA LYS A 165 13.46 7.88 -1.45
C LYS A 165 13.00 6.45 -1.58
N VAL A 166 11.69 6.26 -1.49
CA VAL A 166 11.06 4.95 -1.59
C VAL A 166 10.09 4.95 -2.74
N SER A 167 10.36 4.15 -3.76
CA SER A 167 9.46 3.91 -4.88
C SER A 167 8.57 2.70 -4.56
N LEU A 168 7.27 2.94 -4.57
CA LEU A 168 6.24 1.96 -4.27
C LEU A 168 5.44 1.64 -5.53
N GLY A 169 5.48 0.38 -5.96
CA GLY A 169 4.56 -0.18 -6.94
C GLY A 169 3.51 -1.02 -6.23
N MET A 170 2.24 -0.74 -6.49
CA MET A 170 1.09 -1.38 -5.84
C MET A 170 0.10 -1.84 -6.88
N ARG A 171 -0.37 -3.09 -6.79
CA ARG A 171 -1.52 -3.59 -7.55
C ARG A 171 -2.75 -3.54 -6.66
N VAL A 172 -3.81 -2.90 -7.13
CA VAL A 172 -5.11 -2.91 -6.44
C VAL A 172 -5.70 -4.32 -6.54
N LEU A 173 -6.09 -4.87 -5.40
CA LEU A 173 -6.77 -6.15 -5.33
C LEU A 173 -8.25 -5.92 -5.60
N ASN A 174 -8.81 -6.67 -6.54
CA ASN A 174 -10.22 -6.61 -6.90
C ASN A 174 -10.98 -7.84 -6.37
N VAL A 175 -12.28 -7.90 -6.62
CA VAL A 175 -13.13 -9.00 -6.16
C VAL A 175 -12.80 -10.36 -6.79
N ASP A 176 -12.18 -10.38 -7.97
CA ASP A 176 -11.71 -11.61 -8.62
C ASP A 176 -10.44 -12.15 -7.94
N ASP A 177 -9.62 -11.26 -7.33
CA ASP A 177 -8.42 -11.65 -6.60
C ASP A 177 -8.76 -12.20 -5.19
N VAL A 178 -9.73 -11.59 -4.48
CA VAL A 178 -9.94 -11.83 -3.04
C VAL A 178 -11.35 -12.30 -2.66
N GLY A 179 -12.29 -12.26 -3.59
CA GLY A 179 -13.71 -12.59 -3.35
C GLY A 179 -14.49 -11.47 -2.65
N PHE A 180 -15.82 -11.48 -2.82
CA PHE A 180 -16.72 -10.41 -2.33
C PHE A 180 -16.85 -10.35 -0.81
N ILE A 181 -16.81 -11.51 -0.14
CA ILE A 181 -17.17 -11.64 1.30
C ILE A 181 -15.99 -11.29 2.22
N THR A 182 -14.78 -11.16 1.67
CA THR A 182 -13.57 -10.86 2.45
C THR A 182 -13.49 -9.38 2.84
N PRO A 183 -12.72 -9.03 3.88
CA PRO A 183 -12.44 -7.63 4.22
C PRO A 183 -11.89 -6.83 3.04
N ALA A 184 -10.98 -7.43 2.27
CA ALA A 184 -10.41 -6.81 1.08
C ALA A 184 -11.44 -6.58 -0.03
N GLY A 185 -12.30 -7.57 -0.30
CA GLY A 185 -13.38 -7.45 -1.29
C GLY A 185 -14.38 -6.35 -0.92
N SER A 186 -14.75 -6.25 0.35
CA SER A 186 -15.62 -5.19 0.86
C SER A 186 -15.02 -3.80 0.69
N LEU A 187 -13.71 -3.64 0.97
CA LEU A 187 -12.99 -2.38 0.73
C LEU A 187 -12.91 -2.02 -0.76
N TYR A 188 -12.67 -3.01 -1.62
CA TYR A 188 -12.67 -2.78 -3.07
C TYR A 188 -14.04 -2.32 -3.56
N MET A 189 -15.13 -2.94 -3.10
CA MET A 189 -16.48 -2.55 -3.48
C MET A 189 -16.81 -1.13 -3.00
N ALA A 190 -16.43 -0.77 -1.77
CA ALA A 190 -16.59 0.60 -1.27
C ALA A 190 -15.82 1.61 -2.14
N TYR A 191 -14.61 1.29 -2.56
CA TYR A 191 -13.82 2.12 -3.48
C TYR A 191 -14.48 2.25 -4.85
N GLN A 192 -15.04 1.17 -5.40
CA GLN A 192 -15.74 1.20 -6.68
C GLN A 192 -17.01 2.08 -6.61
N LEU A 193 -17.82 1.91 -5.57
CA LEU A 193 -19.01 2.73 -5.34
C LEU A 193 -18.66 4.22 -5.17
N ALA A 194 -17.55 4.52 -4.47
CA ALA A 194 -17.06 5.90 -4.36
C ALA A 194 -16.69 6.51 -5.73
N LYS A 195 -16.06 5.73 -6.62
CA LYS A 195 -15.78 6.18 -8.00
C LYS A 195 -17.06 6.48 -8.79
N GLU A 196 -18.05 5.60 -8.69
CA GLU A 196 -19.35 5.78 -9.37
C GLU A 196 -20.07 7.03 -8.85
N ALA A 197 -20.09 7.23 -7.54
CA ALA A 197 -20.68 8.41 -6.92
C ALA A 197 -19.97 9.71 -7.34
N MET A 198 -18.63 9.72 -7.44
CA MET A 198 -17.87 10.86 -7.94
C MET A 198 -18.14 11.09 -9.42
N ALA A 199 -18.20 10.04 -10.23
CA ALA A 199 -18.49 10.16 -11.67
C ALA A 199 -19.88 10.74 -11.93
N ALA A 200 -20.87 10.46 -11.06
CA ALA A 200 -22.21 11.03 -11.15
C ALA A 200 -22.24 12.55 -10.90
N GLN A 201 -21.23 13.10 -10.22
CA GLN A 201 -21.11 14.54 -9.94
C GLN A 201 -20.28 15.30 -10.98
N ALA A 202 -19.71 14.61 -11.98
CA ALA A 202 -18.91 15.26 -13.01
C ALA A 202 -19.79 16.16 -13.88
N PRO A 203 -19.39 17.42 -14.16
CA PRO A 203 -20.11 18.30 -15.07
C PRO A 203 -20.13 17.69 -16.48
N GLY A 204 -21.29 17.72 -17.15
CA GLY A 204 -21.46 17.22 -18.53
C GLY A 204 -22.10 15.84 -18.66
N ARG A 205 -22.50 15.16 -17.59
CA ARG A 205 -23.50 14.11 -17.68
C ARG A 205 -24.86 14.78 -17.87
N GLY A 206 -25.13 15.17 -19.14
CA GLY A 206 -26.42 15.65 -19.56
C GLY A 206 -27.50 14.61 -19.29
N ALA A 207 -28.65 15.12 -18.96
CA ALA A 207 -29.90 14.39 -18.82
C ALA A 207 -30.23 13.57 -20.07
#